data_976f5144db600b96289f37f0a722384d
#
_entry.id   976f5144db600b96289f37f0a722384d
#
_cell.length_a   1.000
_cell.length_b   1.000
_cell.length_c   1.000
_cell.angle_alpha   90.00
_cell.angle_beta   90.00
_cell.angle_gamma   90.00
#
_symmetry.space_group_name_H-M   'P 1'
#
loop_
_entity.id
_entity.type
_entity.pdbx_description
1 polymer ?
#
loop_
_entity_poly.entity_id
_entity_poly.type
_entity_poly.pdbx_seq_one_letter_code
_entity_poly.pdbx_strand_id
1 'polypeptide(L)'
;MQSKSDFLTHVPPMGIYETLYRFLNSFGTYMGEKGTHPWSQGYPLTSQVPGGPEMPKSIPITSTDLKYPKAWGQPELRQTIAEYYNHYYNASLDYENIMVFAGGRPGLTALLMFLKSNIKIHIASTEYTPYY
;
A
#
# COMPACT_ATOMS: atom_id res chain seq x y z
N MET A 1 39.30 5.10 10.53
CA MET A 1 37.93 4.49 10.65
C MET A 1 37.17 4.88 9.40
N GLN A 2 37.02 3.95 8.44
CA GLN A 2 36.20 4.20 7.26
C GLN A 2 34.74 4.30 7.73
N SER A 3 34.07 5.35 7.31
CA SER A 3 32.69 5.62 7.63
C SER A 3 31.82 4.48 7.07
N LYS A 4 30.87 3.96 7.88
CA LYS A 4 29.88 2.95 7.47
C LYS A 4 28.92 3.44 6.36
N SER A 5 29.15 4.64 5.81
CA SER A 5 28.27 5.30 4.87
C SER A 5 28.56 5.06 3.39
N ASP A 6 29.67 4.37 3.05
CA ASP A 6 30.11 4.29 1.65
C ASP A 6 29.23 3.38 0.76
N PHE A 7 28.32 2.61 1.36
CA PHE A 7 27.44 1.68 0.65
C PHE A 7 25.96 2.04 0.73
N LEU A 8 25.57 3.01 1.56
CA LEU A 8 24.16 3.36 1.80
C LEU A 8 23.94 4.86 1.54
N THR A 9 22.96 5.15 0.72
CA THR A 9 22.47 6.52 0.55
C THR A 9 21.70 6.96 1.79
N HIS A 10 21.98 8.14 2.30
CA HIS A 10 21.19 8.74 3.35
C HIS A 10 19.84 9.17 2.76
N VAL A 11 18.77 8.53 3.23
CA VAL A 11 17.39 8.91 2.89
C VAL A 11 16.82 9.67 4.09
N PRO A 12 16.35 10.91 3.91
CA PRO A 12 15.72 11.64 5.00
C PRO A 12 14.45 10.91 5.47
N PRO A 13 14.10 10.97 6.76
CA PRO A 13 12.88 10.35 7.25
C PRO A 13 11.67 10.96 6.55
N MET A 14 10.70 10.13 6.16
CA MET A 14 9.43 10.63 5.61
C MET A 14 8.70 11.45 6.67
N GLY A 15 8.29 12.67 6.33
CA GLY A 15 7.66 13.62 7.25
C GLY A 15 6.41 13.08 7.98
N ILE A 16 5.71 12.12 7.37
CA ILE A 16 4.58 11.43 8.00
C ILE A 16 5.01 10.65 9.26
N TYR A 17 6.13 9.94 9.21
CA TYR A 17 6.63 9.19 10.37
C TYR A 17 7.13 10.14 11.46
N GLU A 18 7.77 11.22 11.08
CA GLU A 18 8.18 12.25 12.02
C GLU A 18 6.98 12.84 12.76
N THR A 19 5.88 13.13 12.06
CA THR A 19 4.63 13.60 12.65
C THR A 19 4.02 12.57 13.60
N LEU A 20 4.00 11.30 13.23
CA LEU A 20 3.50 10.21 14.08
C LEU A 20 4.29 10.08 15.37
N TYR A 21 5.62 10.11 15.30
CA TYR A 21 6.47 10.01 16.48
C TYR A 21 6.42 11.26 17.36
N ARG A 22 6.32 12.44 16.79
CA ARG A 22 6.07 13.68 17.56
C ARG A 22 4.75 13.64 18.30
N PHE A 23 3.70 13.13 17.67
CA PHE A 23 2.40 12.94 18.32
C PHE A 23 2.51 11.95 19.48
N LEU A 24 3.10 10.77 19.26
CA LEU A 24 3.32 9.78 20.31
C LEU A 24 4.11 10.36 21.49
N ASN A 25 5.21 11.07 21.23
CA ASN A 25 6.05 11.65 22.26
C ASN A 25 5.34 12.76 23.06
N SER A 26 4.41 13.47 22.42
CA SER A 26 3.67 14.56 23.07
C SER A 26 2.48 14.10 23.88
N PHE A 27 1.79 13.05 23.43
CA PHE A 27 0.51 12.63 24.00
C PHE A 27 0.55 11.22 24.64
N GLY A 28 1.63 10.47 24.49
CA GLY A 28 1.80 9.14 25.07
C GLY A 28 0.92 8.06 24.42
N THR A 29 0.29 8.36 23.29
CA THR A 29 -0.57 7.42 22.55
C THR A 29 -0.35 7.58 21.04
N TYR A 30 -0.60 6.52 20.29
CA TYR A 30 -0.52 6.60 18.83
C TYR A 30 -1.71 7.33 18.23
N MET A 31 -1.44 8.06 17.17
CA MET A 31 -2.48 8.67 16.34
C MET A 31 -3.37 7.59 15.73
N GLY A 32 -4.69 7.72 15.89
CA GLY A 32 -5.68 6.72 15.46
C GLY A 32 -6.19 5.80 16.57
N GLU A 33 -5.57 5.79 17.75
CA GLU A 33 -6.08 5.06 18.91
C GLU A 33 -7.31 5.73 19.54
N LYS A 34 -8.00 4.99 20.41
CA LYS A 34 -9.22 5.47 21.08
C LYS A 34 -8.97 6.81 21.80
N GLY A 35 -9.80 7.79 21.49
CA GLY A 35 -9.71 9.15 22.06
C GLY A 35 -8.84 10.11 21.24
N THR A 36 -8.27 9.65 20.12
CA THR A 36 -7.58 10.52 19.19
C THR A 36 -8.43 10.83 17.95
N HIS A 37 -8.19 11.98 17.33
CA HIS A 37 -8.88 12.42 16.11
C HIS A 37 -7.85 12.77 15.03
N PRO A 38 -7.32 11.79 14.30
CA PRO A 38 -6.20 11.98 13.38
C PRO A 38 -6.62 12.62 12.04
N TRP A 39 -7.04 13.86 12.08
CA TRP A 39 -7.52 14.60 10.90
C TRP A 39 -6.42 14.88 9.87
N SER A 40 -5.16 14.78 10.27
CA SER A 40 -4.01 14.93 9.39
C SER A 40 -3.66 13.65 8.62
N GLN A 41 -4.38 12.56 8.85
CA GLN A 41 -4.09 11.26 8.28
C GLN A 41 -5.38 10.63 7.72
N GLY A 42 -5.28 9.99 6.57
CA GLY A 42 -6.37 9.24 5.97
C GLY A 42 -6.51 7.85 6.59
N TYR A 43 -6.95 7.76 7.85
CA TYR A 43 -7.27 6.46 8.45
C TYR A 43 -8.55 5.91 7.85
N PRO A 44 -8.53 4.68 7.31
CA PRO A 44 -9.75 4.05 6.81
C PRO A 44 -10.67 3.70 7.98
N LEU A 45 -11.97 3.68 7.71
CA LEU A 45 -12.94 3.14 8.65
C LEU A 45 -12.69 1.64 8.82
N THR A 46 -12.32 1.23 10.03
CA THR A 46 -12.02 -0.19 10.36
C THR A 46 -13.19 -0.91 11.03
N SER A 47 -14.29 -0.21 11.30
CA SER A 47 -15.53 -0.81 11.80
C SER A 47 -16.39 -1.36 10.67
N GLN A 48 -17.34 -2.22 11.02
CA GLN A 48 -18.34 -2.74 10.09
C GLN A 48 -19.05 -1.58 9.35
N VAL A 49 -19.01 -1.61 8.04
CA VAL A 49 -19.74 -0.64 7.21
C VAL A 49 -21.24 -0.98 7.26
N PRO A 50 -22.13 -0.04 7.57
CA PRO A 50 -23.57 -0.30 7.54
C PRO A 50 -24.03 -0.82 6.17
N GLY A 51 -24.70 -1.97 6.16
CA GLY A 51 -25.12 -2.64 4.92
C GLY A 51 -24.00 -3.36 4.15
N GLY A 52 -22.76 -3.32 4.65
CA GLY A 52 -21.65 -4.06 4.08
C GLY A 52 -21.61 -5.53 4.51
N PRO A 53 -20.76 -6.36 3.88
CA PRO A 53 -20.58 -7.76 4.28
C PRO A 53 -20.02 -7.84 5.70
N GLU A 54 -20.36 -8.92 6.39
CA GLU A 54 -19.79 -9.17 7.72
C GLU A 54 -18.26 -9.29 7.67
N MET A 55 -17.61 -8.72 8.67
CA MET A 55 -16.17 -8.88 8.84
C MET A 55 -15.85 -10.35 9.14
N PRO A 56 -14.91 -10.97 8.40
CA PRO A 56 -14.53 -12.35 8.67
C PRO A 56 -13.90 -12.45 10.06
N LYS A 57 -14.40 -13.37 10.88
CA LYS A 57 -13.87 -13.64 12.23
C LYS A 57 -12.59 -14.49 12.20
N SER A 58 -12.37 -15.22 11.13
CA SER A 58 -11.19 -16.05 10.90
C SER A 58 -10.96 -16.22 9.41
N ILE A 59 -9.71 -16.39 9.04
CA ILE A 59 -9.31 -16.76 7.68
C ILE A 59 -8.70 -18.16 7.77
N PRO A 60 -9.28 -19.18 7.14
CA PRO A 60 -8.70 -20.51 7.14
C PRO A 60 -7.39 -20.50 6.36
N ILE A 61 -6.35 -21.05 6.93
CA ILE A 61 -5.07 -21.26 6.27
C ILE A 61 -4.95 -22.74 5.91
N THR A 62 -4.73 -23.04 4.65
CA THR A 62 -4.57 -24.38 4.13
C THR A 62 -3.11 -24.66 3.77
N SER A 63 -2.77 -25.93 3.54
CA SER A 63 -1.42 -26.29 3.06
C SER A 63 -1.07 -25.63 1.72
N THR A 64 -2.06 -25.23 0.93
CA THR A 64 -1.85 -24.51 -0.33
C THR A 64 -1.37 -23.09 -0.09
N ASP A 65 -1.86 -22.43 0.97
CA ASP A 65 -1.48 -21.06 1.32
C ASP A 65 -0.05 -20.98 1.87
N LEU A 66 0.51 -22.09 2.32
CA LEU A 66 1.88 -22.20 2.81
C LEU A 66 2.92 -22.47 1.70
N LYS A 67 2.50 -22.63 0.46
CA LYS A 67 3.39 -22.78 -0.69
C LYS A 67 3.90 -21.41 -1.17
N TYR A 68 4.97 -21.47 -2.00
CA TYR A 68 5.42 -20.24 -2.67
C TYR A 68 4.28 -19.60 -3.46
N PRO A 69 4.09 -18.28 -3.31
CA PRO A 69 3.05 -17.56 -4.04
C PRO A 69 3.34 -17.57 -5.54
N LYS A 70 2.30 -17.39 -6.34
CA LYS A 70 2.47 -17.12 -7.77
C LYS A 70 3.07 -15.73 -7.95
N ALA A 71 4.05 -15.59 -8.86
CA ALA A 71 4.81 -14.36 -9.05
C ALA A 71 3.93 -13.12 -9.32
N TRP A 72 2.84 -13.29 -10.04
CA TRP A 72 1.91 -12.20 -10.38
C TRP A 72 0.62 -12.18 -9.54
N GLY A 73 0.50 -13.06 -8.58
CA GLY A 73 -0.72 -13.31 -7.82
C GLY A 73 -1.51 -14.52 -8.33
N GLN A 74 -2.44 -14.99 -7.51
CA GLN A 74 -3.28 -16.13 -7.86
C GLN A 74 -4.16 -15.82 -9.07
N PRO A 75 -4.25 -16.72 -10.07
CA PRO A 75 -5.01 -16.48 -11.29
C PRO A 75 -6.47 -16.11 -11.03
N GLU A 76 -7.12 -16.78 -10.08
CA GLU A 76 -8.52 -16.55 -9.72
C GLU A 76 -8.73 -15.14 -9.16
N LEU A 77 -7.83 -14.66 -8.31
CA LEU A 77 -7.87 -13.30 -7.78
C LEU A 77 -7.66 -12.27 -8.89
N ARG A 78 -6.69 -12.51 -9.77
CA ARG A 78 -6.39 -11.63 -10.90
C ARG A 78 -7.58 -11.54 -11.85
N GLN A 79 -8.24 -12.67 -12.14
CA GLN A 79 -9.44 -12.73 -12.95
C GLN A 79 -10.60 -11.92 -12.32
N THR A 80 -10.86 -12.14 -11.03
CA THR A 80 -11.91 -11.40 -10.30
C THR A 80 -11.65 -9.89 -10.31
N ILE A 81 -10.38 -9.45 -10.16
CA ILE A 81 -10.04 -8.04 -10.25
C ILE A 81 -10.30 -7.49 -11.66
N ALA A 82 -9.91 -8.21 -12.71
CA ALA A 82 -10.19 -7.79 -14.09
C ALA A 82 -11.69 -7.65 -14.34
N GLU A 83 -12.51 -8.63 -13.93
CA GLU A 83 -13.97 -8.61 -14.02
C GLU A 83 -14.57 -7.42 -13.27
N TYR A 84 -14.07 -7.10 -12.07
CA TYR A 84 -14.51 -5.93 -11.30
C TYR A 84 -14.28 -4.63 -12.09
N TYR A 85 -13.09 -4.43 -12.64
CA TYR A 85 -12.78 -3.24 -13.43
C TYR A 85 -13.60 -3.18 -14.74
N ASN A 86 -13.81 -4.32 -15.40
CA ASN A 86 -14.64 -4.39 -16.59
C ASN A 86 -16.09 -4.02 -16.30
N HIS A 87 -16.61 -4.50 -15.17
CA HIS A 87 -18.00 -4.24 -14.78
C HIS A 87 -18.23 -2.78 -14.35
N TYR A 88 -17.38 -2.24 -13.47
CA TYR A 88 -17.63 -0.92 -12.86
C TYR A 88 -17.04 0.24 -13.62
N TYR A 89 -15.99 0.02 -14.40
CA TYR A 89 -15.26 1.09 -15.09
C TYR A 89 -15.26 0.94 -16.60
N ASN A 90 -16.05 0.01 -17.14
CA ASN A 90 -16.10 -0.27 -18.58
C ASN A 90 -14.71 -0.48 -19.19
N ALA A 91 -13.83 -1.14 -18.45
CA ALA A 91 -12.51 -1.52 -18.91
C ALA A 91 -12.60 -2.76 -19.83
N SER A 92 -11.52 -3.11 -20.46
CA SER A 92 -11.39 -4.34 -21.27
C SER A 92 -10.10 -5.05 -20.86
N LEU A 93 -10.12 -5.64 -19.67
CA LEU A 93 -8.98 -6.30 -19.04
C LEU A 93 -9.21 -7.80 -18.93
N ASP A 94 -8.14 -8.55 -18.99
CA ASP A 94 -8.08 -9.94 -18.59
C ASP A 94 -7.10 -10.13 -17.41
N TYR A 95 -6.97 -11.35 -16.91
CA TYR A 95 -6.10 -11.64 -15.78
C TYR A 95 -4.62 -11.35 -16.07
N GLU A 96 -4.18 -11.35 -17.33
CA GLU A 96 -2.80 -11.06 -17.71
C GLU A 96 -2.45 -9.57 -17.55
N ASN A 97 -3.44 -8.69 -17.54
CA ASN A 97 -3.28 -7.26 -17.28
C ASN A 97 -3.18 -6.92 -15.78
N ILE A 98 -3.34 -7.91 -14.91
CA ILE A 98 -3.37 -7.71 -13.46
C ILE A 98 -2.13 -8.31 -12.80
N MET A 99 -1.50 -7.53 -11.95
CA MET A 99 -0.42 -7.99 -11.07
C MET A 99 -0.73 -7.60 -9.62
N VAL A 100 -0.61 -8.55 -8.71
CA VAL A 100 -0.93 -8.37 -7.28
C VAL A 100 0.36 -8.23 -6.49
N PHE A 101 0.43 -7.21 -5.65
CA PHE A 101 1.56 -6.93 -4.78
C PHE A 101 1.14 -7.01 -3.31
N ALA A 102 2.09 -7.33 -2.44
CA ALA A 102 1.90 -7.28 -0.99
C ALA A 102 1.91 -5.81 -0.50
N GLY A 103 0.89 -5.06 -0.87
CA GLY A 103 0.73 -3.63 -0.58
C GLY A 103 1.00 -2.73 -1.78
N GLY A 104 0.49 -1.50 -1.73
CA GLY A 104 0.59 -0.54 -2.84
C GLY A 104 2.02 -0.03 -3.10
N ARG A 105 2.83 0.17 -2.06
CA ARG A 105 4.20 0.70 -2.21
C ARG A 105 5.12 -0.21 -3.02
N PRO A 106 5.19 -1.52 -2.80
CA PRO A 106 5.96 -2.42 -3.66
C PRO A 106 5.53 -2.35 -5.12
N GLY A 107 4.22 -2.22 -5.37
CA GLY A 107 3.69 -2.05 -6.73
C GLY A 107 4.14 -0.76 -7.39
N LEU A 108 4.08 0.37 -6.66
CA LEU A 108 4.57 1.66 -7.14
C LEU A 108 6.07 1.64 -7.42
N THR A 109 6.87 1.07 -6.52
CA THR A 109 8.30 0.94 -6.71
C THR A 109 8.62 0.10 -7.95
N ALA A 110 7.96 -1.05 -8.11
CA ALA A 110 8.13 -1.89 -9.27
C ALA A 110 7.77 -1.13 -10.56
N LEU A 111 6.63 -0.42 -10.59
CA LEU A 111 6.24 0.40 -11.73
C LEU A 111 7.32 1.42 -12.11
N LEU A 112 7.83 2.16 -11.13
CA LEU A 112 8.87 3.17 -11.37
C LEU A 112 10.17 2.56 -11.90
N MET A 113 10.54 1.35 -11.44
CA MET A 113 11.72 0.63 -11.92
C MET A 113 11.59 0.17 -13.38
N PHE A 114 10.37 -0.05 -13.88
CA PHE A 114 10.12 -0.44 -15.27
C PHE A 114 10.08 0.75 -16.23
N LEU A 115 9.98 1.97 -15.73
CA LEU A 115 9.98 3.15 -16.59
C LEU A 115 11.39 3.43 -17.14
N LYS A 116 11.44 3.91 -18.37
CA LYS A 116 12.71 4.35 -18.99
C LYS A 116 13.24 5.58 -18.26
N SER A 117 14.56 5.73 -18.20
CA SER A 117 15.23 6.83 -17.52
C SER A 117 14.93 8.24 -18.06
N ASN A 118 14.41 8.34 -19.27
CA ASN A 118 14.10 9.64 -19.92
C ASN A 118 12.61 10.03 -19.81
N ILE A 119 11.82 9.30 -19.02
CA ILE A 119 10.41 9.64 -18.76
C ILE A 119 10.34 10.71 -17.68
N LYS A 120 9.51 11.72 -17.91
CA LYS A 120 9.15 12.73 -16.91
C LYS A 120 7.89 12.31 -16.19
N ILE A 121 7.96 12.23 -14.87
CA ILE A 121 6.82 11.95 -14.00
C ILE A 121 6.37 13.27 -13.37
N HIS A 122 5.10 13.60 -13.54
CA HIS A 122 4.49 14.77 -12.91
C HIS A 122 3.71 14.32 -11.68
N ILE A 123 4.04 14.88 -10.54
CA ILE A 123 3.41 14.60 -9.24
C ILE A 123 2.90 15.92 -8.69
N ALA A 124 1.67 15.96 -8.20
CA ALA A 124 1.13 17.14 -7.55
C ALA A 124 1.84 17.42 -6.22
N SER A 125 1.95 18.68 -5.83
CA SER A 125 2.67 19.06 -4.60
C SER A 125 2.01 18.56 -3.30
N THR A 126 0.77 18.12 -3.37
CA THR A 126 -0.02 17.62 -2.23
C THR A 126 -0.35 16.14 -2.37
N GLU A 127 0.47 15.40 -3.08
CA GLU A 127 0.28 13.98 -3.30
C GLU A 127 0.78 13.11 -2.14
N TYR A 128 0.55 11.80 -2.27
CA TYR A 128 0.97 10.80 -1.33
C TYR A 128 2.48 10.83 -1.10
N THR A 129 2.88 11.09 0.13
CA THR A 129 4.29 11.31 0.54
C THR A 129 5.31 10.29 -0.01
N PRO A 130 5.00 8.98 -0.15
CA PRO A 130 5.93 8.02 -0.74
C PRO A 130 6.29 8.21 -2.22
N TYR A 131 5.75 9.21 -2.88
CA TYR A 131 6.19 9.58 -4.25
C TYR A 131 7.45 10.44 -4.28
N TYR A 132 7.90 10.99 -3.15
CA TYR A 132 9.06 11.88 -3.03
C TYR A 132 10.30 11.19 -2.50
#